data_152fe697be2b042e67ec6b3ea10c87a4
#
_entry.id   152fe697be2b042e67ec6b3ea10c87a4
#
_cell.length_a   1.000
_cell.length_b   1.000
_cell.length_c   1.000
_cell.angle_alpha   90.00
_cell.angle_beta   90.00
_cell.angle_gamma   90.00
#
_symmetry.space_group_name_H-M   'P 1'
#
loop_
_entity.id
_entity.type
_entity.pdbx_description
1 polymer ?
#
loop_
_entity_poly.entity_id
_entity_poly.type
_entity_poly.pdbx_seq_one_letter_code
_entity_poly.pdbx_strand_id
1 'polypeptide(L)'
;IPGIDAKRLFTETENIDELNYLADILSKFDDNEYQVFTAAVEAQEHSRSVADLINLALNTEVYNFIPDISDYDDYGRYKAEESGINIDELGDLEEFIDFWQYGEQCKRDNKAVFLDSGGVLEKNYYGFPERYNGDLHTIPKEFSITTDALSDIELEETLELSVLIDTYLREHHPDYDRMYS
;
A
#
# COMPACT_ATOMS: atom_id res chain seq x y z
N ILE A 1 1.22 2.41 -8.19
CA ILE A 1 2.17 1.98 -7.15
C ILE A 1 2.87 0.74 -7.69
N PRO A 2 4.21 0.73 -7.85
CA PRO A 2 4.95 -0.48 -8.22
C PRO A 2 4.66 -1.59 -7.19
N GLY A 3 4.41 -2.83 -7.66
CA GLY A 3 4.13 -3.97 -6.77
C GLY A 3 2.65 -4.24 -6.48
N ILE A 4 1.74 -3.30 -6.70
CA ILE A 4 0.31 -3.57 -6.62
C ILE A 4 -0.16 -4.16 -7.95
N ASP A 5 -0.50 -5.45 -7.96
CA ASP A 5 -1.33 -6.01 -9.03
C ASP A 5 -2.77 -5.52 -8.85
N ALA A 6 -3.07 -4.38 -9.48
CA ALA A 6 -4.39 -3.76 -9.41
C ALA A 6 -5.51 -4.72 -9.79
N LYS A 7 -5.27 -5.67 -10.72
CA LYS A 7 -6.28 -6.68 -11.11
C LYS A 7 -6.56 -7.69 -10.01
N ARG A 8 -5.62 -7.89 -9.10
CA ARG A 8 -5.77 -8.82 -7.98
C ARG A 8 -6.42 -8.18 -6.77
N LEU A 9 -6.20 -6.87 -6.58
CA LEU A 9 -6.70 -6.11 -5.43
C LEU A 9 -8.03 -5.42 -5.72
N PHE A 10 -8.26 -4.98 -6.96
CA PHE A 10 -9.47 -4.28 -7.35
C PHE A 10 -10.34 -5.20 -8.20
N THR A 11 -11.29 -5.86 -7.55
CA THR A 11 -12.38 -6.58 -8.22
C THR A 11 -13.52 -5.60 -8.53
N GLU A 12 -14.45 -5.96 -9.40
CA GLU A 12 -15.64 -5.13 -9.72
C GLU A 12 -16.56 -4.88 -8.50
N THR A 13 -16.23 -5.47 -7.35
CA THR A 13 -17.04 -5.43 -6.11
C THR A 13 -16.43 -4.59 -5.00
N GLU A 14 -15.30 -3.91 -5.25
CA GLU A 14 -14.66 -3.07 -4.23
C GLU A 14 -15.52 -1.84 -3.93
N ASN A 15 -15.55 -1.48 -2.63
CA ASN A 15 -16.33 -0.33 -2.20
C ASN A 15 -15.60 0.98 -2.55
N ILE A 16 -16.30 1.87 -3.25
CA ILE A 16 -15.73 3.13 -3.71
C ILE A 16 -15.40 4.09 -2.56
N ASP A 17 -16.13 4.01 -1.45
CA ASP A 17 -15.88 4.82 -0.25
C ASP A 17 -14.55 4.42 0.40
N GLU A 18 -14.24 3.11 0.45
CA GLU A 18 -12.94 2.62 0.91
C GLU A 18 -11.80 3.09 0.00
N LEU A 19 -12.00 3.07 -1.32
CA LEU A 19 -11.01 3.55 -2.28
C LEU A 19 -10.76 5.04 -2.14
N ASN A 20 -11.81 5.86 -1.96
CA ASN A 20 -11.68 7.29 -1.74
C ASN A 20 -10.94 7.58 -0.42
N TYR A 21 -11.27 6.84 0.64
CA TYR A 21 -10.61 6.98 1.94
C TYR A 21 -9.13 6.60 1.87
N LEU A 22 -8.80 5.46 1.24
CA LEU A 22 -7.42 5.06 1.02
C LEU A 22 -6.66 6.10 0.20
N ALA A 23 -7.26 6.62 -0.88
CA ALA A 23 -6.62 7.63 -1.73
C ALA A 23 -6.31 8.92 -0.93
N ASP A 24 -7.23 9.35 -0.06
CA ASP A 24 -7.01 10.50 0.83
C ASP A 24 -5.84 10.27 1.80
N ILE A 25 -5.78 9.10 2.45
CA ILE A 25 -4.67 8.76 3.35
C ILE A 25 -3.34 8.82 2.58
N LEU A 26 -3.26 8.14 1.42
CA LEU A 26 -2.04 8.09 0.61
C LEU A 26 -1.63 9.46 0.08
N SER A 27 -2.59 10.36 -0.17
CA SER A 27 -2.32 11.72 -0.65
C SER A 27 -1.61 12.61 0.38
N LYS A 28 -1.65 12.23 1.65
CA LYS A 28 -1.05 12.95 2.78
C LYS A 28 0.31 12.41 3.18
N PHE A 29 0.74 11.31 2.58
CA PHE A 29 2.03 10.69 2.88
C PHE A 29 3.19 11.61 2.54
N ASP A 30 4.17 11.62 3.43
CA ASP A 30 5.51 12.08 3.10
C ASP A 30 6.29 11.02 2.31
N ASP A 31 7.50 11.36 1.87
CA ASP A 31 8.34 10.47 1.06
C ASP A 31 8.71 9.18 1.82
N ASN A 32 8.90 9.25 3.13
CA ASN A 32 9.25 8.10 3.95
C ASN A 32 8.04 7.17 4.14
N GLU A 33 6.88 7.71 4.48
CA GLU A 33 5.63 6.95 4.63
C GLU A 33 5.28 6.22 3.33
N TYR A 34 5.47 6.92 2.19
CA TYR A 34 5.23 6.33 0.87
C TYR A 34 6.19 5.17 0.57
N GLN A 35 7.48 5.30 0.90
CA GLN A 35 8.48 4.24 0.73
C GLN A 35 8.15 3.04 1.61
N VAL A 36 7.84 3.26 2.89
CA VAL A 36 7.45 2.20 3.83
C VAL A 36 6.21 1.48 3.35
N PHE A 37 5.16 2.21 2.95
CA PHE A 37 3.93 1.61 2.44
C PHE A 37 4.19 0.74 1.20
N THR A 38 4.96 1.25 0.24
CA THR A 38 5.31 0.53 -0.99
C THR A 38 6.11 -0.73 -0.68
N ALA A 39 7.10 -0.63 0.21
CA ALA A 39 7.91 -1.75 0.67
C ALA A 39 7.06 -2.84 1.36
N ALA A 40 6.11 -2.45 2.21
CA ALA A 40 5.22 -3.38 2.90
C ALA A 40 4.24 -4.08 1.91
N VAL A 41 3.75 -3.37 0.90
CA VAL A 41 2.94 -3.98 -0.17
C VAL A 41 3.75 -4.98 -0.98
N GLU A 42 5.00 -4.66 -1.33
CA GLU A 42 5.90 -5.58 -2.03
C GLU A 42 6.20 -6.84 -1.18
N ALA A 43 6.41 -6.67 0.12
CA ALA A 43 6.57 -7.76 1.08
C ALA A 43 5.29 -8.57 1.31
N GLN A 44 4.17 -8.20 0.66
CA GLN A 44 2.84 -8.80 0.82
C GLN A 44 2.29 -8.72 2.26
N GLU A 45 2.71 -7.69 3.00
CA GLU A 45 2.20 -7.41 4.34
C GLU A 45 0.86 -6.70 4.24
N HIS A 46 -0.17 -7.25 4.90
CA HIS A 46 -1.51 -6.64 5.00
C HIS A 46 -2.00 -5.97 3.69
N SER A 47 -1.93 -6.71 2.57
CA SER A 47 -2.21 -6.17 1.24
C SER A 47 -3.17 -7.05 0.41
N ARG A 48 -4.07 -7.80 1.06
CA ARG A 48 -4.98 -8.74 0.39
C ARG A 48 -6.33 -8.13 0.01
N SER A 49 -6.71 -7.03 0.65
CA SER A 49 -7.97 -6.31 0.45
C SER A 49 -7.75 -4.80 0.55
N VAL A 50 -8.74 -4.00 0.15
CA VAL A 50 -8.70 -2.54 0.34
C VAL A 50 -8.68 -2.20 1.84
N ALA A 51 -9.43 -2.93 2.67
CA ALA A 51 -9.40 -2.75 4.13
C ALA A 51 -8.01 -3.04 4.73
N ASP A 52 -7.30 -4.07 4.22
CA ASP A 52 -5.91 -4.32 4.61
C ASP A 52 -4.99 -3.15 4.22
N LEU A 53 -5.15 -2.61 3.00
CA LEU A 53 -4.35 -1.46 2.54
C LEU A 53 -4.64 -0.19 3.35
N ILE A 54 -5.90 0.03 3.75
CA ILE A 54 -6.25 1.13 4.65
C ILE A 54 -5.54 0.95 6.00
N ASN A 55 -5.59 -0.26 6.57
CA ASN A 55 -4.90 -0.55 7.81
C ASN A 55 -3.38 -0.39 7.68
N LEU A 56 -2.80 -0.85 6.58
CA LEU A 56 -1.37 -0.67 6.30
C LEU A 56 -1.02 0.82 6.21
N ALA A 57 -1.81 1.60 5.47
CA ALA A 57 -1.61 3.03 5.33
C ALA A 57 -1.74 3.81 6.66
N LEU A 58 -2.62 3.36 7.55
CA LEU A 58 -2.80 3.95 8.88
C LEU A 58 -1.72 3.54 9.90
N ASN A 59 -0.83 2.60 9.56
CA ASN A 59 0.14 2.00 10.48
C ASN A 59 1.55 1.91 9.87
N THR A 60 1.96 2.83 9.01
CA THR A 60 3.31 2.84 8.43
C THR A 60 4.40 2.90 9.49
N GLU A 61 4.11 3.53 10.64
CA GLU A 61 5.04 3.67 11.77
C GLU A 61 5.48 2.36 12.43
N VAL A 62 4.76 1.25 12.18
CA VAL A 62 5.15 -0.06 12.73
C VAL A 62 6.20 -0.78 11.89
N TYR A 63 6.58 -0.18 10.76
CA TYR A 63 7.61 -0.69 9.87
C TYR A 63 8.80 0.26 9.80
N ASN A 64 9.95 -0.29 9.44
CA ASN A 64 11.14 0.48 9.10
C ASN A 64 11.67 -0.04 7.76
N PHE A 65 11.74 0.82 6.76
CA PHE A 65 12.31 0.47 5.46
C PHE A 65 13.74 1.01 5.36
N ILE A 66 14.68 0.13 5.05
CA ILE A 66 16.09 0.42 4.90
C ILE A 66 16.44 0.21 3.43
N PRO A 67 16.66 1.27 2.65
CA PRO A 67 17.00 1.16 1.24
C PRO A 67 18.43 0.64 1.03
N ASP A 68 18.74 0.25 -0.21
CA ASP A 68 20.09 -0.06 -0.69
C ASP A 68 20.78 -1.25 0.04
N ILE A 69 20.00 -2.14 0.65
CA ILE A 69 20.49 -3.38 1.24
C ILE A 69 20.16 -4.54 0.28
N SER A 70 21.18 -5.26 -0.16
CA SER A 70 21.02 -6.32 -1.16
C SER A 70 21.09 -7.73 -0.56
N ASP A 71 21.87 -7.92 0.51
CA ASP A 71 22.08 -9.22 1.12
C ASP A 71 22.30 -9.15 2.64
N TYR A 72 22.61 -10.30 3.24
CA TYR A 72 22.86 -10.38 4.68
C TYR A 72 24.13 -9.67 5.12
N ASP A 73 25.17 -9.59 4.28
CA ASP A 73 26.42 -8.89 4.61
C ASP A 73 26.17 -7.39 4.72
N ASP A 74 25.51 -6.81 3.71
CA ASP A 74 25.09 -5.40 3.69
C ASP A 74 24.23 -5.10 4.93
N TYR A 75 23.25 -5.97 5.20
CA TYR A 75 22.36 -5.77 6.35
C TYR A 75 23.09 -5.89 7.68
N GLY A 76 24.02 -6.83 7.80
CA GLY A 76 24.84 -7.00 8.99
C GLY A 76 25.74 -5.79 9.24
N ARG A 77 26.34 -5.22 8.19
CA ARG A 77 27.13 -3.99 8.27
C ARG A 77 26.28 -2.82 8.74
N TYR A 78 25.13 -2.61 8.09
CA TYR A 78 24.19 -1.57 8.50
C TYR A 78 23.80 -1.69 9.98
N LYS A 79 23.44 -2.87 10.44
CA LYS A 79 23.05 -3.12 11.85
C LYS A 79 24.21 -2.96 12.83
N ALA A 80 25.44 -3.25 12.41
CA ALA A 80 26.63 -3.01 13.21
C ALA A 80 26.85 -1.50 13.40
N GLU A 81 26.76 -0.71 12.33
CA GLU A 81 26.86 0.74 12.38
C GLU A 81 25.73 1.38 13.22
N GLU A 82 24.48 0.91 13.05
CA GLU A 82 23.35 1.34 13.87
C GLU A 82 23.59 1.06 15.37
N SER A 83 24.31 -0.03 15.69
CA SER A 83 24.71 -0.38 17.05
C SER A 83 25.90 0.45 17.58
N GLY A 84 26.42 1.38 16.76
CA GLY A 84 27.53 2.27 17.14
C GLY A 84 28.92 1.72 16.82
N ILE A 85 29.04 0.66 16.03
CA ILE A 85 30.32 0.15 15.53
C ILE A 85 30.69 0.99 14.31
N ASN A 86 31.86 1.65 14.37
CA ASN A 86 32.41 2.32 13.19
C ASN A 86 33.25 1.30 12.40
N ILE A 87 32.68 0.81 11.29
CA ILE A 87 33.30 -0.25 10.47
C ILE A 87 34.64 0.28 9.87
N ASP A 88 34.68 1.53 9.42
CA ASP A 88 35.90 2.13 8.85
C ASP A 88 37.08 2.18 9.84
N GLU A 89 36.82 2.19 11.16
CA GLU A 89 37.82 2.19 12.19
C GLU A 89 38.34 0.80 12.57
N LEU A 90 37.69 -0.27 12.07
CA LEU A 90 38.11 -1.64 12.37
C LEU A 90 39.44 -2.03 11.71
N GLY A 91 39.76 -1.42 10.56
CA GLY A 91 40.96 -1.76 9.80
C GLY A 91 41.04 -3.26 9.51
N ASP A 92 42.20 -3.88 9.78
CA ASP A 92 42.41 -5.31 9.51
C ASP A 92 41.52 -6.25 10.32
N LEU A 93 40.84 -5.77 11.38
CA LEU A 93 39.91 -6.56 12.18
C LEU A 93 38.59 -6.82 11.45
N GLU A 94 38.25 -6.00 10.48
CA GLU A 94 37.03 -6.18 9.68
C GLU A 94 36.98 -7.56 9.01
N GLU A 95 38.14 -8.06 8.51
CA GLU A 95 38.23 -9.37 7.84
C GLU A 95 37.87 -10.55 8.76
N PHE A 96 37.85 -10.37 10.07
CA PHE A 96 37.55 -11.40 11.05
C PHE A 96 36.09 -11.35 11.53
N ILE A 97 35.31 -10.38 11.08
CA ILE A 97 33.90 -10.22 11.46
C ILE A 97 32.99 -10.85 10.37
N ASP A 98 32.18 -11.80 10.79
CA ASP A 98 31.18 -12.42 9.91
C ASP A 98 29.90 -11.58 9.90
N PHE A 99 29.89 -10.53 9.07
CA PHE A 99 28.72 -9.66 8.89
C PHE A 99 27.54 -10.40 8.27
N TRP A 100 27.79 -11.41 7.44
CA TRP A 100 26.74 -12.24 6.88
C TRP A 100 25.96 -12.99 7.98
N GLN A 101 26.67 -13.66 8.89
CA GLN A 101 26.03 -14.37 9.98
C GLN A 101 25.31 -13.40 10.94
N TYR A 102 25.89 -12.25 11.19
CA TYR A 102 25.27 -11.21 12.01
C TYR A 102 23.99 -10.67 11.36
N GLY A 103 23.99 -10.36 10.06
CA GLY A 103 22.83 -9.92 9.30
C GLY A 103 21.72 -10.96 9.25
N GLU A 104 22.09 -12.24 9.09
CA GLU A 104 21.12 -13.35 9.17
C GLU A 104 20.44 -13.42 10.55
N GLN A 105 21.20 -13.19 11.64
CA GLN A 105 20.64 -13.12 12.99
C GLN A 105 19.71 -11.90 13.13
N CYS A 106 20.17 -10.72 12.73
CA CYS A 106 19.36 -9.48 12.77
C CYS A 106 18.06 -9.62 11.99
N LYS A 107 18.08 -10.28 10.83
CA LYS A 107 16.85 -10.57 10.06
C LYS A 107 15.82 -11.34 10.88
N ARG A 108 16.26 -12.37 11.61
CA ARG A 108 15.36 -13.16 12.46
C ARG A 108 14.80 -12.34 13.60
N ASP A 109 15.66 -11.54 14.26
CA ASP A 109 15.31 -10.76 15.44
C ASP A 109 14.35 -9.62 15.10
N ASN A 110 14.56 -8.94 13.97
CA ASN A 110 13.75 -7.82 13.50
C ASN A 110 12.60 -8.23 12.58
N LYS A 111 12.40 -9.55 12.36
CA LYS A 111 11.39 -10.09 11.42
C LYS A 111 11.48 -9.43 10.04
N ALA A 112 12.71 -9.18 9.59
CA ALA A 112 12.97 -8.42 8.39
C ALA A 112 12.71 -9.23 7.12
N VAL A 113 12.29 -8.54 6.06
CA VAL A 113 12.03 -9.09 4.72
C VAL A 113 12.90 -8.35 3.72
N PHE A 114 13.71 -9.09 2.94
CA PHE A 114 14.44 -8.54 1.79
C PHE A 114 13.47 -8.38 0.62
N LEU A 115 13.54 -7.24 -0.06
CA LEU A 115 12.67 -6.90 -1.18
C LEU A 115 13.37 -7.11 -2.51
N ASP A 116 12.62 -7.55 -3.51
CA ASP A 116 13.14 -7.73 -4.88
C ASP A 116 13.55 -6.38 -5.51
N SER A 117 12.88 -5.29 -5.13
CA SER A 117 13.23 -3.93 -5.55
C SER A 117 14.51 -3.39 -4.93
N GLY A 118 15.08 -4.10 -3.96
CA GLY A 118 16.21 -3.71 -3.13
C GLY A 118 15.79 -3.08 -1.80
N GLY A 119 16.56 -3.36 -0.77
CA GLY A 119 16.31 -2.91 0.59
C GLY A 119 15.66 -3.97 1.48
N VAL A 120 15.45 -3.59 2.73
CA VAL A 120 14.93 -4.45 3.79
C VAL A 120 13.80 -3.76 4.51
N LEU A 121 12.70 -4.48 4.72
CA LEU A 121 11.58 -4.05 5.56
C LEU A 121 11.66 -4.76 6.91
N GLU A 122 11.86 -4.01 7.98
CA GLU A 122 11.79 -4.50 9.37
C GLU A 122 10.39 -4.29 9.95
N LYS A 123 10.00 -5.19 10.88
CA LYS A 123 8.68 -5.14 11.54
C LYS A 123 8.84 -4.83 13.02
N ASN A 124 8.44 -3.66 13.43
CA ASN A 124 8.56 -3.15 14.79
C ASN A 124 7.30 -3.39 15.63
N TYR A 125 6.60 -4.53 15.45
CA TYR A 125 5.37 -4.80 16.18
C TYR A 125 5.25 -6.27 16.65
N TYR A 126 4.53 -6.47 17.75
CA TYR A 126 4.14 -7.80 18.25
C TYR A 126 2.77 -8.25 17.76
N GLY A 127 1.90 -7.32 17.40
CA GLY A 127 0.60 -7.52 16.77
C GLY A 127 0.27 -6.32 15.92
N PHE A 128 -0.20 -6.55 14.68
CA PHE A 128 -0.54 -5.47 13.77
C PHE A 128 -1.82 -4.76 14.27
N PRO A 129 -1.80 -3.44 14.47
CA PRO A 129 -2.99 -2.72 14.92
C PRO A 129 -4.07 -2.70 13.84
N GLU A 130 -5.26 -3.16 14.16
CA GLU A 130 -6.42 -3.04 13.28
C GLU A 130 -7.15 -1.72 13.60
N ARG A 131 -6.93 -0.69 12.79
CA ARG A 131 -7.56 0.65 12.94
C ARG A 131 -8.83 0.79 12.12
N TYR A 132 -8.98 -0.05 11.10
CA TYR A 132 -10.16 -0.14 10.24
C TYR A 132 -10.61 -1.60 10.13
N ASN A 133 -11.84 -1.89 10.49
CA ASN A 133 -12.40 -3.24 10.55
C ASN A 133 -13.29 -3.62 9.34
N GLY A 134 -13.28 -2.79 8.28
CA GLY A 134 -14.15 -2.97 7.11
C GLY A 134 -15.58 -2.43 7.30
N ASP A 135 -15.88 -1.76 8.43
CA ASP A 135 -17.17 -1.12 8.63
C ASP A 135 -17.21 0.25 7.95
N LEU A 136 -17.94 0.35 6.85
CA LEU A 136 -18.11 1.57 6.04
C LEU A 136 -18.64 2.77 6.85
N HIS A 137 -19.39 2.52 7.93
CA HIS A 137 -19.87 3.60 8.80
C HIS A 137 -18.76 4.29 9.60
N THR A 138 -17.57 3.68 9.66
CA THR A 138 -16.40 4.29 10.32
C THR A 138 -15.58 5.17 9.38
N ILE A 139 -15.82 5.08 8.06
CA ILE A 139 -15.22 5.98 7.08
C ILE A 139 -15.78 7.39 7.26
N PRO A 140 -14.93 8.44 7.28
CA PRO A 140 -15.41 9.82 7.36
C PRO A 140 -16.39 10.13 6.23
N LYS A 141 -17.49 10.83 6.58
CA LYS A 141 -18.62 11.07 5.65
C LYS A 141 -18.23 11.80 4.36
N GLU A 142 -17.14 12.55 4.38
CA GLU A 142 -16.61 13.26 3.21
C GLU A 142 -16.12 12.30 2.10
N PHE A 143 -15.82 11.04 2.43
CA PHE A 143 -15.41 10.00 1.47
C PHE A 143 -16.53 9.06 1.07
N SER A 144 -17.66 9.16 1.77
CA SER A 144 -18.85 8.34 1.49
C SER A 144 -19.65 8.95 0.36
N ILE A 145 -19.91 8.15 -0.68
CA ILE A 145 -20.91 8.50 -1.70
C ILE A 145 -22.27 8.22 -1.09
N THR A 146 -22.83 9.21 -0.41
CA THR A 146 -24.19 9.10 0.10
C THR A 146 -25.17 9.29 -1.05
N THR A 147 -26.04 8.30 -1.26
CA THR A 147 -27.21 8.44 -2.16
C THR A 147 -28.17 9.54 -1.71
N ASP A 148 -28.03 10.02 -0.47
CA ASP A 148 -28.80 11.16 0.06
C ASP A 148 -28.34 12.52 -0.49
N ALA A 149 -27.17 12.59 -1.18
CA ALA A 149 -26.63 13.81 -1.77
C ALA A 149 -27.11 14.06 -3.21
N LEU A 150 -27.73 13.06 -3.84
CA LEU A 150 -28.43 13.27 -5.10
C LEU A 150 -29.78 13.90 -4.77
N SER A 151 -29.85 15.22 -4.79
CA SER A 151 -31.12 15.93 -4.80
C SER A 151 -31.95 15.44 -6.00
N ASP A 152 -33.27 15.53 -5.92
CA ASP A 152 -34.15 15.15 -7.04
C ASP A 152 -33.74 15.84 -8.37
N ILE A 153 -33.09 17.01 -8.27
CA ILE A 153 -32.54 17.76 -9.41
C ILE A 153 -31.32 17.06 -10.02
N GLU A 154 -30.41 16.51 -9.21
CA GLU A 154 -29.23 15.78 -9.72
C GLU A 154 -29.63 14.43 -10.32
N LEU A 155 -30.69 13.81 -9.81
CA LEU A 155 -31.28 12.61 -10.39
C LEU A 155 -31.89 12.89 -11.77
N GLU A 156 -32.60 14.02 -11.94
CA GLU A 156 -33.16 14.45 -13.24
C GLU A 156 -32.01 14.73 -14.24
N GLU A 157 -30.99 15.49 -13.85
CA GLU A 157 -29.83 15.79 -14.70
C GLU A 157 -29.05 14.51 -15.08
N THR A 158 -28.90 13.55 -14.16
CA THR A 158 -28.23 12.27 -14.43
C THR A 158 -29.09 11.41 -15.37
N LEU A 159 -30.41 11.46 -15.23
CA LEU A 159 -31.33 10.76 -16.10
C LEU A 159 -31.33 11.34 -17.52
N GLU A 160 -31.33 12.67 -17.63
CA GLU A 160 -31.20 13.38 -18.92
C GLU A 160 -29.88 13.06 -19.62
N LEU A 161 -28.76 13.03 -18.87
CA LEU A 161 -27.46 12.68 -19.40
C LEU A 161 -27.42 11.22 -19.88
N SER A 162 -28.03 10.29 -19.15
CA SER A 162 -28.08 8.88 -19.52
C SER A 162 -28.90 8.67 -20.81
N VAL A 163 -30.00 9.41 -20.97
CA VAL A 163 -30.83 9.40 -22.20
C VAL A 163 -30.07 9.98 -23.38
N LEU A 164 -29.31 11.05 -23.17
CA LEU A 164 -28.45 11.65 -24.19
C LEU A 164 -27.35 10.71 -24.66
N ILE A 165 -26.71 10.01 -23.72
CA ILE A 165 -25.67 9.01 -24.00
C ILE A 165 -26.27 7.83 -24.76
N ASP A 166 -27.40 7.30 -24.32
CA ASP A 166 -28.09 6.19 -25.00
C ASP A 166 -28.47 6.56 -26.43
N THR A 167 -29.02 7.77 -26.61
CA THR A 167 -29.40 8.30 -27.93
C THR A 167 -28.15 8.44 -28.83
N TYR A 168 -27.07 9.02 -28.32
CA TYR A 168 -25.81 9.16 -29.05
C TYR A 168 -25.24 7.80 -29.47
N LEU A 169 -25.24 6.82 -28.56
CA LEU A 169 -24.72 5.48 -28.84
C LEU A 169 -25.55 4.75 -29.89
N ARG A 170 -26.89 4.88 -29.87
CA ARG A 170 -27.78 4.32 -30.91
C ARG A 170 -27.54 4.93 -32.28
N GLU A 171 -27.30 6.23 -32.35
CA GLU A 171 -27.07 6.94 -33.61
C GLU A 171 -25.70 6.63 -34.22
N HIS A 172 -24.66 6.40 -33.41
CA HIS A 172 -23.28 6.28 -33.87
C HIS A 172 -22.72 4.86 -33.80
N HIS A 173 -23.41 3.93 -33.13
CA HIS A 173 -23.01 2.52 -33.01
C HIS A 173 -24.18 1.60 -33.44
N PRO A 174 -24.27 1.23 -34.72
CA PRO A 174 -25.41 0.47 -35.28
C PRO A 174 -25.67 -0.90 -34.64
N ASP A 175 -24.68 -1.45 -33.92
CA ASP A 175 -24.80 -2.72 -33.21
C ASP A 175 -25.13 -2.58 -31.72
N TYR A 176 -25.35 -1.35 -31.21
CA TYR A 176 -25.59 -1.09 -29.79
C TYR A 176 -26.81 -1.87 -29.24
N ASP A 177 -27.93 -1.88 -29.95
CA ASP A 177 -29.14 -2.60 -29.56
C ASP A 177 -28.96 -4.16 -29.54
N ARG A 178 -27.96 -4.68 -30.24
CA ARG A 178 -27.66 -6.12 -30.25
C ARG A 178 -26.80 -6.57 -29.05
N MET A 179 -26.17 -5.65 -28.37
CA MET A 179 -25.32 -5.96 -27.20
C MET A 179 -26.14 -6.14 -25.92
N TYR A 180 -27.39 -5.65 -25.90
CA TYR A 180 -28.27 -5.66 -24.72
C TYR A 180 -29.66 -6.33 -24.97
N SER A 181 -29.84 -7.06 -26.06
CA SER A 181 -30.94 -7.94 -26.32
C SER A 181 -30.48 -9.39 -26.19
#